data_f7a0f053fbfca7830077e8e536371944
#
_entry.id   f7a0f053fbfca7830077e8e536371944
#
_cell.length_a   1.000
_cell.length_b   1.000
_cell.length_c   1.000
_cell.angle_alpha   90.00
_cell.angle_beta   90.00
_cell.angle_gamma   90.00
#
_symmetry.space_group_name_H-M   'P 1'
#
loop_
_entity.id
_entity.type
_entity.pdbx_description
1 polymer ?
#
loop_
_entity_poly.entity_id
_entity_poly.type
_entity_poly.pdbx_seq_one_letter_code
_entity_poly.pdbx_strand_id
1 'polypeptide(L)'
;GVRGMERGTVSSVRDENGKEILADVELLRLAVPRRVFTLSQINYVIDRMHWLYDNRHLIGGLKFVYEPKVLRFFMGGLEPTSNWPNRLMEKFREDFGDSL
;
A
#
# COMPACT_ATOMS: atom_id res chain seq x y z
N GLY A 1 -0.15 8.56 9.83
CA GLY A 1 -0.30 7.53 8.83
C GLY A 1 0.67 6.37 8.99
N VAL A 2 0.36 5.28 8.34
CA VAL A 2 1.19 4.08 8.32
C VAL A 2 1.79 3.94 6.91
N ARG A 3 3.08 3.71 6.84
CA ARG A 3 3.79 3.57 5.57
C ARG A 3 4.22 2.12 5.36
N GLY A 4 3.81 1.56 4.23
CA GLY A 4 4.18 0.20 3.84
C GLY A 4 4.80 0.17 2.46
N MET A 5 5.23 -1.01 2.04
CA MET A 5 5.82 -1.24 0.73
C MET A 5 5.26 -2.54 0.16
N GLU A 6 4.92 -2.51 -1.11
CA GLU A 6 4.51 -3.72 -1.84
C GLU A 6 5.65 -4.73 -1.88
N ARG A 7 5.31 -5.99 -1.71
CA ARG A 7 6.27 -7.10 -1.81
C ARG A 7 5.59 -8.29 -2.50
N GLY A 8 5.53 -8.24 -3.81
CA GLY A 8 4.88 -9.23 -4.64
C GLY A 8 5.27 -9.05 -6.10
N THR A 9 4.30 -9.11 -6.99
CA THR A 9 4.50 -9.04 -8.44
C THR A 9 5.24 -7.77 -8.88
N VAL A 10 4.87 -6.61 -8.32
CA VAL A 10 5.49 -5.32 -8.68
C VAL A 10 6.94 -5.22 -8.20
N SER A 11 7.33 -5.99 -7.18
CA SER A 11 8.72 -6.07 -6.72
C SER A 11 9.65 -6.77 -7.71
N SER A 12 9.09 -7.51 -8.68
CA SER A 12 9.83 -8.16 -9.75
C SER A 12 9.82 -7.31 -11.02
N VAL A 13 10.77 -7.56 -11.91
CA VAL A 13 10.78 -6.93 -13.24
C VAL A 13 9.87 -7.71 -14.18
N ARG A 14 9.45 -7.07 -15.27
CA ARG A 14 8.71 -7.73 -16.34
C ARG A 14 9.64 -8.68 -17.12
N ASP A 15 9.07 -9.67 -17.80
CA ASP A 15 9.82 -10.56 -18.66
C ASP A 15 10.28 -9.87 -19.96
N GLU A 16 10.94 -10.60 -20.84
CA GLU A 16 11.45 -10.10 -22.13
C GLU A 16 10.34 -9.53 -23.03
N ASN A 17 9.11 -10.06 -22.88
CA ASN A 17 7.94 -9.66 -23.68
C ASN A 17 7.12 -8.56 -23.00
N GLY A 18 7.57 -8.02 -21.88
CA GLY A 18 6.87 -7.00 -21.12
C GLY A 18 5.71 -7.52 -20.27
N LYS A 19 5.60 -8.83 -20.08
CA LYS A 19 4.57 -9.45 -19.25
C LYS A 19 4.97 -9.48 -17.78
N GLU A 20 3.96 -9.36 -16.91
CA GLU A 20 4.16 -9.53 -15.47
C GLU A 20 4.57 -10.96 -15.13
N ILE A 21 5.60 -11.10 -14.30
CA ILE A 21 5.96 -12.36 -13.67
C ILE A 21 5.25 -12.37 -12.32
N LEU A 22 4.11 -13.08 -12.25
CA LEU A 22 3.28 -13.10 -11.05
C LEU A 22 4.00 -13.73 -9.87
N ALA A 23 3.93 -13.09 -8.71
CA ALA A 23 4.43 -13.65 -7.47
C ALA A 23 3.49 -14.73 -6.95
N ASP A 24 4.03 -15.70 -6.24
CA ASP A 24 3.22 -16.76 -5.60
C ASP A 24 2.32 -16.16 -4.49
N VAL A 25 2.81 -15.13 -3.80
CA VAL A 25 2.10 -14.44 -2.73
C VAL A 25 2.29 -12.94 -2.87
N GLU A 26 1.20 -12.19 -2.77
CA GLU A 26 1.22 -10.73 -2.71
C GLU A 26 1.23 -10.30 -1.24
N LEU A 27 2.26 -9.56 -0.83
CA LEU A 27 2.47 -9.16 0.56
C LEU A 27 2.61 -7.64 0.69
N LEU A 28 2.26 -7.17 1.86
CA LEU A 28 2.58 -5.81 2.30
C LEU A 28 3.70 -5.90 3.34
N ARG A 29 4.79 -5.19 3.11
CA ARG A 29 5.91 -5.15 4.05
C ARG A 29 5.86 -3.86 4.86
N LEU A 30 5.93 -4.01 6.18
CA LEU A 30 6.13 -2.92 7.12
C LEU A 30 7.51 -3.06 7.75
N ALA A 31 8.30 -1.98 7.72
CA ALA A 31 9.60 -1.96 8.36
C ALA A 31 9.47 -1.40 9.78
N VAL A 32 9.83 -2.20 10.78
CA VAL A 32 9.72 -1.83 12.20
C VAL A 32 11.10 -1.89 12.84
N PRO A 33 11.88 -0.78 12.87
CA PRO A 33 13.17 -0.74 13.54
C PRO A 33 13.02 -1.02 15.03
N ARG A 34 13.79 -1.98 15.55
CA ARG A 34 13.61 -2.55 16.90
C ARG A 34 13.83 -1.50 17.94
N ARG A 35 14.37 -0.61 18.17
CA ARG A 35 14.61 0.30 19.29
C ARG A 35 14.10 1.71 19.04
N VAL A 36 13.30 1.87 17.98
CA VAL A 36 12.83 3.20 17.55
C VAL A 36 11.38 3.39 17.91
N PHE A 37 10.55 2.35 17.74
CA PHE A 37 9.10 2.45 17.95
C PHE A 37 8.71 2.07 19.38
N THR A 38 7.83 2.89 19.97
CA THR A 38 7.20 2.61 21.27
C THR A 38 6.02 1.65 21.10
N LEU A 39 5.54 1.08 22.20
CA LEU A 39 4.36 0.23 22.18
C LEU A 39 3.13 0.98 21.66
N SER A 40 2.97 2.24 22.04
CA SER A 40 1.84 3.05 21.55
C SER A 40 1.87 3.26 20.04
N GLN A 41 3.04 3.42 19.45
CA GLN A 41 3.19 3.53 18.01
C GLN A 41 2.84 2.21 17.30
N ILE A 42 3.26 1.08 17.87
CA ILE A 42 2.93 -0.23 17.33
C ILE A 42 1.42 -0.49 17.43
N ASN A 43 0.79 -0.15 18.55
CA ASN A 43 -0.65 -0.27 18.72
C ASN A 43 -1.41 0.62 17.73
N TYR A 44 -0.90 1.81 17.42
CA TYR A 44 -1.46 2.68 16.38
C TYR A 44 -1.44 1.97 15.01
N VAL A 45 -0.32 1.35 14.65
CA VAL A 45 -0.21 0.62 13.37
C VAL A 45 -1.21 -0.52 13.31
N ILE A 46 -1.31 -1.31 14.37
CA ILE A 46 -2.24 -2.44 14.45
C ILE A 46 -3.67 -1.96 14.25
N ASP A 47 -4.07 -0.91 14.96
CA ASP A 47 -5.40 -0.33 14.88
C ASP A 47 -5.74 0.14 13.46
N ARG A 48 -4.82 0.85 12.82
CA ARG A 48 -5.01 1.34 11.45
C ARG A 48 -5.03 0.22 10.42
N MET A 49 -4.26 -0.84 10.61
CA MET A 49 -4.27 -2.00 9.72
C MET A 49 -5.57 -2.79 9.85
N HIS A 50 -6.10 -2.94 11.06
CA HIS A 50 -7.43 -3.52 11.27
C HIS A 50 -8.52 -2.73 10.55
N TRP A 51 -8.50 -1.41 10.72
CA TRP A 51 -9.45 -0.52 10.04
C TRP A 51 -9.36 -0.69 8.52
N LEU A 52 -8.16 -0.70 7.95
CA LEU A 52 -7.96 -0.87 6.52
C LEU A 52 -8.48 -2.22 6.04
N TYR A 53 -8.24 -3.27 6.78
CA TYR A 53 -8.75 -4.60 6.44
C TYR A 53 -10.28 -4.65 6.44
N ASP A 54 -10.90 -4.06 7.46
CA ASP A 54 -12.36 -4.02 7.56
C ASP A 54 -12.99 -3.18 6.43
N ASN A 55 -12.28 -2.21 5.91
CA ASN A 55 -12.71 -1.34 4.81
C ASN A 55 -12.04 -1.67 3.47
N ARG A 56 -11.46 -2.85 3.33
CA ARG A 56 -10.73 -3.23 2.11
C ARG A 56 -11.58 -3.22 0.84
N HIS A 57 -12.88 -3.34 0.97
CA HIS A 57 -13.83 -3.26 -0.15
C HIS A 57 -13.82 -1.88 -0.82
N LEU A 58 -13.34 -0.84 -0.15
CA LEU A 58 -13.18 0.50 -0.70
C LEU A 58 -11.89 0.68 -1.49
N ILE A 59 -10.95 -0.26 -1.37
CA ILE A 59 -9.68 -0.20 -2.08
C ILE A 59 -9.88 -0.66 -3.52
N GLY A 60 -9.48 0.18 -4.46
CA GLY A 60 -9.52 -0.13 -5.88
C GLY A 60 -8.14 -0.31 -6.46
N GLY A 61 -8.07 -0.29 -7.79
CA GLY A 61 -6.84 -0.51 -8.53
C GLY A 61 -5.98 0.74 -8.69
N LEU A 62 -4.74 0.50 -9.06
CA LEU A 62 -3.77 1.52 -9.46
C LEU A 62 -3.22 1.15 -10.83
N LYS A 63 -2.77 2.16 -11.58
CA LYS A 63 -2.11 1.96 -12.86
C LYS A 63 -0.79 2.73 -12.88
N PHE A 64 0.20 2.21 -13.62
CA PHE A 64 1.45 2.91 -13.83
C PHE A 64 1.26 4.09 -14.80
N VAL A 65 1.75 5.25 -14.40
CA VAL A 65 1.91 6.42 -15.28
C VAL A 65 3.38 6.62 -15.65
N TYR A 66 4.28 6.09 -14.85
CA TYR A 66 5.70 6.00 -15.12
C TYR A 66 6.22 4.67 -14.56
N GLU A 67 6.82 3.86 -15.43
CA GLU A 67 7.31 2.53 -15.04
C GLU A 67 8.75 2.35 -15.48
N PRO A 68 9.74 2.43 -14.55
CA PRO A 68 11.12 2.09 -14.86
C PRO A 68 11.29 0.58 -15.07
N LYS A 69 12.36 0.17 -15.74
CA LYS A 69 12.64 -1.25 -16.01
C LYS A 69 12.96 -2.03 -14.73
N VAL A 70 13.59 -1.39 -13.76
CA VAL A 70 13.97 -2.00 -12.47
C VAL A 70 13.50 -1.12 -11.33
N LEU A 71 13.33 -1.70 -10.13
CA LEU A 71 12.87 -1.01 -8.93
C LEU A 71 11.53 -0.27 -9.13
N ARG A 72 10.66 -0.80 -9.97
CA ARG A 72 9.38 -0.15 -10.30
C ARG A 72 8.45 -0.02 -9.11
N PHE A 73 8.54 -0.94 -8.12
CA PHE A 73 7.79 -0.85 -6.86
C PHE A 73 8.22 0.35 -6.00
N PHE A 74 9.41 0.87 -6.23
CA PHE A 74 9.99 1.97 -5.45
C PHE A 74 10.07 3.27 -6.25
N MET A 75 10.40 3.19 -7.53
CA MET A 75 10.64 4.35 -8.41
C MET A 75 9.48 4.63 -9.36
N GLY A 76 8.50 3.75 -9.46
CA GLY A 76 7.38 3.91 -10.38
C GLY A 76 6.38 4.96 -9.90
N GLY A 77 5.72 5.61 -10.85
CA GLY A 77 4.60 6.51 -10.59
C GLY A 77 3.28 5.78 -10.82
N LEU A 78 2.35 5.91 -9.89
CA LEU A 78 1.05 5.24 -9.93
C LEU A 78 -0.08 6.24 -9.80
N GLU A 79 -1.19 5.96 -10.46
CA GLU A 79 -2.46 6.70 -10.31
C GLU A 79 -3.61 5.73 -10.02
N PRO A 80 -4.62 6.16 -9.25
CA PRO A 80 -5.82 5.34 -9.06
C PRO A 80 -6.60 5.16 -10.38
N THR A 81 -7.20 3.99 -10.54
CA THR A 81 -8.02 3.69 -11.72
C THR A 81 -9.44 4.26 -11.60
N SER A 82 -9.84 4.71 -10.42
CA SER A 82 -11.15 5.32 -10.15
C SER A 82 -11.07 6.27 -8.95
N ASN A 83 -12.20 6.76 -8.47
CA ASN A 83 -12.27 7.72 -7.35
C ASN A 83 -12.21 7.05 -5.97
N TRP A 84 -11.72 5.82 -5.89
CA TRP A 84 -11.69 5.07 -4.63
C TRP A 84 -10.86 5.72 -3.51
N PRO A 85 -9.72 6.42 -3.77
CA PRO A 85 -8.98 7.05 -2.68
C PRO A 85 -9.79 8.11 -1.94
N ASN A 86 -10.61 8.87 -2.65
CA ASN A 86 -11.48 9.89 -2.03
C ASN A 86 -12.54 9.22 -1.14
N ARG A 87 -13.13 8.13 -1.59
CA ARG A 87 -14.11 7.38 -0.80
C ARG A 87 -13.47 6.77 0.45
N LEU A 88 -12.26 6.24 0.32
CA LEU A 88 -11.51 5.71 1.45
C LEU A 88 -11.18 6.81 2.47
N MET A 89 -10.78 7.99 2.00
CA MET A 89 -10.49 9.14 2.86
C MET A 89 -11.75 9.66 3.58
N GLU A 90 -12.89 9.67 2.90
CA GLU A 90 -14.16 10.05 3.52
C GLU A 90 -14.52 9.10 4.67
N LYS A 91 -14.38 7.80 4.44
CA LYS A 91 -14.61 6.77 5.47
C LYS A 91 -13.63 6.93 6.63
N PHE A 92 -12.37 7.21 6.37
CA PHE A 92 -11.36 7.46 7.38
C PHE A 92 -11.74 8.65 8.25
N ARG A 93 -12.15 9.76 7.64
CA ARG A 93 -12.59 10.96 8.37
C ARG A 93 -13.84 10.71 9.20
N GLU A 94 -14.77 9.92 8.67
CA GLU A 94 -15.99 9.53 9.39
C GLU A 94 -15.64 8.75 10.66
N ASP A 95 -14.68 7.82 10.61
CA ASP A 95 -14.33 6.94 11.71
C ASP A 95 -13.31 7.56 12.69
N PHE A 96 -12.37 8.36 12.20
CA PHE A 96 -11.25 8.90 12.99
C PHE A 96 -11.18 10.43 13.03
N GLY A 97 -12.00 11.13 12.26
CA GLY A 97 -11.88 12.58 12.12
C GLY A 97 -10.54 12.97 11.48
N ASP A 98 -9.84 13.93 12.07
CA ASP A 98 -8.55 14.42 11.57
C ASP A 98 -7.35 13.74 12.24
N SER A 99 -7.56 12.63 12.93
CA SER A 99 -6.51 11.87 13.62
C SER A 99 -5.69 11.04 12.64
N LEU A 100 -4.64 11.62 12.10
CA LEU A 100 -3.69 10.94 11.22
C LEU A 100 -2.48 10.38 11.95
#